data_7bfcc3e73e6b42c5028674f250412edb
#
_entry.id   7bfcc3e73e6b42c5028674f250412edb
#
_cell.length_a   1.000
_cell.length_b   1.000
_cell.length_c   1.000
_cell.angle_alpha   90.00
_cell.angle_beta   90.00
_cell.angle_gamma   90.00
#
_symmetry.space_group_name_H-M   'P 1'
#
loop_
_entity.id
_entity.type
_entity.pdbx_description
1 polymer ?
#
loop_
_entity_poly.entity_id
_entity_poly.type
_entity_poly.pdbx_seq_one_letter_code
_entity_poly.pdbx_strand_id
1 'polypeptide(L)'
;KKLLKGSRDAGNFLLNEIAQINTPTFGSRIGGEILGDGEDFWNEYDRTKNAQIDVLPQTGMDIIDNALGGFRRKELYIMAAFTGHLKSTSSLNWVYNQSVYGGTDTLYFSLEMHYTQCRRIIYVYHSMHPKFRDKRIALGIQQGQTDAGIDPDKIKKGTLTEDERSYMRDVIEDLDNGMKQGNYGSIHIEVADPDVLDFTVENIRTRAELLYQKAPFKMMVVDHALLVSPRKWVASTTDRLNEVIRDLKKTSLGFNRGEGIPVLCLFQISREGYKSAEKNGGSYNLTHLSYANEAERSADLVISSWYGDDKRENSLVKYQCLKSRDQAPFEEFDAQIAWPYGRILDMPLQFQTNTSYKSKGKKTEVFDDPLDALMDL
;
A
#
# COMPACT_ATOMS: atom_id res chain seq x y z
N LYS A 1 15.82 9.11 41.78
CA LYS A 1 14.81 10.13 42.18
C LYS A 1 14.33 11.08 41.04
N LYS A 2 14.89 10.96 39.81
CA LYS A 2 14.41 11.69 38.61
C LYS A 2 13.35 10.95 37.80
N LEU A 3 13.05 9.70 38.15
CA LEU A 3 12.22 8.75 37.38
C LEU A 3 10.69 8.87 37.59
N LEU A 4 10.24 9.78 38.43
CA LEU A 4 8.82 9.82 38.83
C LEU A 4 8.14 11.19 38.67
N LYS A 5 8.53 11.96 37.69
CA LYS A 5 7.74 13.12 37.28
C LYS A 5 6.94 12.81 36.01
N GLY A 6 5.80 12.17 36.21
CA GLY A 6 4.79 11.91 35.19
C GLY A 6 4.82 10.47 34.63
N SER A 7 3.69 9.82 34.67
CA SER A 7 3.51 8.46 34.12
C SER A 7 3.84 8.36 32.60
N ARG A 8 3.80 9.49 31.88
CA ARG A 8 4.18 9.59 30.47
C ARG A 8 5.68 9.48 30.25
N ASP A 9 6.51 10.14 31.10
CA ASP A 9 7.99 10.05 30.99
C ASP A 9 8.49 8.66 31.34
N ALA A 10 7.85 7.97 32.29
CA ALA A 10 8.20 6.60 32.62
C ALA A 10 7.83 5.63 31.49
N GLY A 11 6.69 5.83 30.82
CA GLY A 11 6.27 5.03 29.68
C GLY A 11 7.21 5.19 28.50
N ASN A 12 7.56 6.41 28.14
CA ASN A 12 8.51 6.69 27.06
C ASN A 12 9.94 6.21 27.39
N PHE A 13 10.38 6.31 28.65
CA PHE A 13 11.63 5.76 29.10
C PHE A 13 11.66 4.22 28.97
N LEU A 14 10.62 3.53 29.45
CA LEU A 14 10.52 2.08 29.32
C LEU A 14 10.46 1.62 27.86
N LEU A 15 9.73 2.35 26.99
CA LEU A 15 9.69 2.07 25.57
C LEU A 15 11.08 2.24 24.91
N ASN A 16 11.82 3.28 25.29
CA ASN A 16 13.18 3.50 24.81
C ASN A 16 14.16 2.46 25.32
N GLU A 17 14.05 2.04 26.58
CA GLU A 17 14.88 0.97 27.16
C GLU A 17 14.55 -0.39 26.50
N ILE A 18 13.27 -0.70 26.27
CA ILE A 18 12.86 -1.91 25.55
C ILE A 18 13.37 -1.88 24.11
N ALA A 19 13.32 -0.73 23.44
CA ALA A 19 13.88 -0.56 22.10
C ALA A 19 15.40 -0.75 22.08
N GLN A 20 16.12 -0.29 23.12
CA GLN A 20 17.56 -0.51 23.26
C GLN A 20 17.92 -1.97 23.56
N ILE A 21 17.13 -2.67 24.38
CA ILE A 21 17.31 -4.10 24.68
C ILE A 21 17.07 -4.94 23.41
N ASN A 22 16.16 -4.52 22.54
CA ASN A 22 15.91 -5.16 21.25
C ASN A 22 16.85 -4.69 20.12
N THR A 23 17.75 -3.74 20.39
CA THR A 23 18.80 -3.39 19.41
C THR A 23 19.74 -4.60 19.30
N PRO A 24 20.04 -5.10 18.09
CA PRO A 24 20.92 -6.25 17.95
C PRO A 24 22.26 -5.93 18.61
N THR A 25 22.60 -6.67 19.65
CA THR A 25 23.98 -6.72 20.14
C THR A 25 24.84 -7.08 18.93
N PHE A 26 25.89 -6.33 18.68
CA PHE A 26 26.86 -6.55 17.62
C PHE A 26 27.09 -8.06 17.34
N GLY A 27 26.41 -8.58 16.33
CA GLY A 27 26.44 -10.01 16.02
C GLY A 27 25.72 -10.38 14.73
N SER A 28 24.83 -9.53 14.22
CA SER A 28 24.34 -9.68 12.86
C SER A 28 25.41 -9.13 11.91
N ARG A 29 25.96 -9.98 11.08
CA ARG A 29 26.93 -9.64 10.03
C ARG A 29 26.34 -8.51 9.17
N ILE A 30 26.79 -7.27 9.38
CA ILE A 30 26.31 -6.09 8.63
C ILE A 30 26.93 -6.04 7.24
N GLY A 31 27.91 -6.89 6.98
CA GLY A 31 28.59 -7.03 5.69
C GLY A 31 29.53 -8.22 5.70
N GLY A 32 30.05 -8.60 4.55
CA GLY A 32 30.97 -9.73 4.38
C GLY A 32 31.79 -9.61 3.11
N GLU A 33 32.73 -10.53 2.94
CA GLU A 33 33.47 -10.68 1.70
C GLU A 33 32.62 -11.46 0.70
N ILE A 34 32.31 -10.85 -0.45
CA ILE A 34 31.41 -11.45 -1.46
C ILE A 34 32.06 -12.66 -2.15
N LEU A 35 33.37 -12.58 -2.38
CA LEU A 35 34.11 -13.68 -3.00
C LEU A 35 34.42 -14.74 -1.96
N GLY A 36 33.81 -15.90 -2.05
CA GLY A 36 33.92 -17.00 -1.08
C GLY A 36 32.69 -17.22 -0.21
N ASP A 37 31.65 -16.40 -0.36
CA ASP A 37 30.40 -16.44 0.43
C ASP A 37 29.29 -17.27 -0.26
N GLY A 38 29.66 -18.19 -1.13
CA GLY A 38 28.71 -18.98 -1.92
C GLY A 38 27.77 -19.86 -1.08
N GLU A 39 28.19 -20.32 0.08
CA GLU A 39 27.37 -21.10 0.99
C GLU A 39 26.28 -20.22 1.65
N ASP A 40 26.62 -19.00 2.04
CA ASP A 40 25.66 -18.05 2.59
C ASP A 40 24.64 -17.59 1.53
N PHE A 41 25.06 -17.46 0.27
CA PHE A 41 24.16 -17.20 -0.84
C PHE A 41 23.10 -18.31 -1.01
N TRP A 42 23.52 -19.58 -1.00
CA TRP A 42 22.59 -20.69 -1.13
C TRP A 42 21.68 -20.84 0.09
N ASN A 43 22.20 -20.57 1.28
CA ASN A 43 21.39 -20.54 2.50
C ASN A 43 20.33 -19.43 2.45
N GLU A 44 20.65 -18.27 1.93
CA GLU A 44 19.70 -17.17 1.72
C GLU A 44 18.66 -17.53 0.66
N TYR A 45 19.10 -18.09 -0.49
CA TYR A 45 18.22 -18.57 -1.55
C TYR A 45 17.23 -19.61 -1.04
N ASP A 46 17.69 -20.61 -0.31
CA ASP A 46 16.85 -21.67 0.23
C ASP A 46 15.89 -21.15 1.32
N ARG A 47 16.32 -20.21 2.13
CA ARG A 47 15.42 -19.47 3.03
C ARG A 47 14.33 -18.74 2.24
N THR A 48 14.67 -18.03 1.20
CA THR A 48 13.73 -17.32 0.35
C THR A 48 12.77 -18.30 -0.34
N LYS A 49 13.30 -19.39 -0.88
CA LYS A 49 12.51 -20.44 -1.54
C LYS A 49 11.54 -21.16 -0.61
N ASN A 50 12.01 -21.50 0.61
CA ASN A 50 11.21 -22.26 1.59
C ASN A 50 10.29 -21.39 2.42
N ALA A 51 10.60 -20.11 2.55
CA ALA A 51 9.87 -19.22 3.37
C ALA A 51 8.53 -18.84 2.72
N GLN A 52 8.08 -19.31 1.56
CA GLN A 52 6.79 -18.92 0.85
C GLN A 52 6.37 -17.45 1.11
N ILE A 53 7.27 -16.52 0.87
CA ILE A 53 7.50 -15.70 1.81
C ILE A 53 7.48 -14.28 1.83
N ASP A 54 7.96 -13.54 1.02
CA ASP A 54 7.83 -12.12 1.08
C ASP A 54 6.49 -11.77 0.45
N VAL A 55 5.79 -10.85 1.01
CA VAL A 55 4.42 -10.48 0.70
C VAL A 55 4.11 -10.67 -0.79
N LEU A 56 3.28 -11.65 -1.11
CA LEU A 56 2.85 -11.88 -2.48
C LEU A 56 2.19 -10.61 -3.01
N PRO A 57 2.45 -10.20 -4.25
CA PRO A 57 1.80 -9.06 -4.85
C PRO A 57 0.32 -9.41 -5.03
N GLN A 58 -0.52 -8.73 -4.31
CA GLN A 58 -1.96 -8.84 -4.40
C GLN A 58 -2.55 -7.42 -4.28
N THR A 59 -2.00 -6.50 -5.07
CA THR A 59 -2.60 -5.17 -5.18
C THR A 59 -3.96 -5.27 -5.84
N GLY A 60 -4.17 -6.34 -6.60
CA GLY A 60 -5.35 -6.56 -7.42
C GLY A 60 -5.28 -5.82 -8.75
N MET A 61 -4.07 -5.40 -9.14
CA MET A 61 -3.75 -4.81 -10.44
C MET A 61 -2.68 -5.67 -11.09
N ASP A 62 -3.06 -6.49 -12.06
CA ASP A 62 -2.17 -7.47 -12.69
C ASP A 62 -0.86 -6.85 -13.20
N ILE A 63 -0.92 -5.64 -13.76
CA ILE A 63 0.25 -4.92 -14.26
C ILE A 63 1.23 -4.62 -13.11
N ILE A 64 0.75 -4.14 -11.98
CA ILE A 64 1.58 -3.87 -10.80
C ILE A 64 2.10 -5.18 -10.21
N ASP A 65 1.22 -6.17 -10.05
CA ASP A 65 1.53 -7.43 -9.40
C ASP A 65 2.59 -8.22 -10.19
N ASN A 66 2.49 -8.24 -11.51
CA ASN A 66 3.48 -8.87 -12.38
C ASN A 66 4.81 -8.11 -12.40
N ALA A 67 4.79 -6.77 -12.39
CA ALA A 67 6.01 -5.96 -12.38
C ALA A 67 6.74 -6.01 -11.04
N LEU A 68 6.02 -6.01 -9.92
CA LEU A 68 6.63 -6.04 -8.59
C LEU A 68 7.20 -7.41 -8.22
N GLY A 69 6.57 -8.49 -8.65
CA GLY A 69 6.88 -9.83 -8.16
C GLY A 69 6.76 -9.95 -6.62
N GLY A 70 6.12 -8.99 -5.96
CA GLY A 70 5.90 -8.91 -4.52
C GLY A 70 6.56 -7.71 -3.83
N PHE A 71 5.96 -7.29 -2.72
CA PHE A 71 6.59 -6.34 -1.80
C PHE A 71 7.68 -7.05 -1.00
N ARG A 72 8.91 -6.60 -1.12
CA ARG A 72 10.08 -7.29 -0.55
C ARG A 72 10.51 -6.65 0.76
N ARG A 73 11.04 -7.48 1.66
CA ARG A 73 11.68 -6.99 2.88
C ARG A 73 12.80 -6.01 2.55
N LYS A 74 13.03 -5.06 3.46
CA LYS A 74 14.07 -4.04 3.34
C LYS A 74 13.83 -3.01 2.23
N GLU A 75 12.69 -3.05 1.56
CA GLU A 75 12.33 -2.09 0.53
C GLU A 75 11.32 -1.04 1.03
N LEU A 76 11.49 0.17 0.53
CA LEU A 76 10.60 1.30 0.73
C LEU A 76 9.86 1.61 -0.57
N TYR A 77 8.55 1.50 -0.52
CA TYR A 77 7.63 1.81 -1.58
C TYR A 77 6.95 3.15 -1.31
N ILE A 78 6.80 3.97 -2.33
CA ILE A 78 6.08 5.25 -2.23
C ILE A 78 4.91 5.23 -3.20
N MET A 79 3.71 5.52 -2.69
CA MET A 79 2.56 5.86 -3.51
C MET A 79 2.33 7.36 -3.44
N ALA A 80 2.52 8.05 -4.55
CA ALA A 80 2.42 9.50 -4.66
C ALA A 80 1.15 9.92 -5.39
N ALA A 81 0.43 10.90 -4.85
CA ALA A 81 -0.70 11.52 -5.53
C ALA A 81 -0.99 12.91 -4.98
N PHE A 82 -1.69 13.72 -5.77
CA PHE A 82 -2.25 14.96 -5.28
C PHE A 82 -3.44 14.69 -4.34
N THR A 83 -3.82 15.67 -3.55
CA THR A 83 -4.99 15.58 -2.65
C THR A 83 -6.25 15.26 -3.48
N GLY A 84 -7.05 14.28 -3.03
CA GLY A 84 -8.24 13.83 -3.75
C GLY A 84 -7.96 12.88 -4.93
N HIS A 85 -6.70 12.52 -5.18
CA HIS A 85 -6.31 11.58 -6.24
C HIS A 85 -6.12 10.15 -5.73
N LEU A 86 -6.95 9.75 -4.76
CA LEU A 86 -7.20 8.37 -4.32
C LEU A 86 -6.02 7.64 -3.66
N LYS A 87 -5.02 8.35 -3.07
CA LYS A 87 -3.90 7.71 -2.34
C LYS A 87 -4.38 6.69 -1.31
N SER A 88 -5.12 7.17 -0.32
CA SER A 88 -5.61 6.33 0.79
C SER A 88 -6.61 5.29 0.31
N THR A 89 -7.44 5.63 -0.69
CA THR A 89 -8.34 4.68 -1.34
C THR A 89 -7.57 3.55 -2.01
N SER A 90 -6.54 3.85 -2.79
CA SER A 90 -5.69 2.85 -3.45
C SER A 90 -4.97 1.97 -2.42
N SER A 91 -4.36 2.57 -1.40
CA SER A 91 -3.63 1.80 -0.38
C SER A 91 -4.54 0.87 0.43
N LEU A 92 -5.75 1.31 0.79
CA LEU A 92 -6.73 0.45 1.48
C LEU A 92 -7.26 -0.66 0.56
N ASN A 93 -7.42 -0.40 -0.75
CA ASN A 93 -7.74 -1.45 -1.71
C ASN A 93 -6.62 -2.49 -1.78
N TRP A 94 -5.36 -2.07 -1.85
CA TRP A 94 -4.22 -2.98 -1.88
C TRP A 94 -4.12 -3.79 -0.58
N VAL A 95 -4.27 -3.15 0.58
CA VAL A 95 -4.25 -3.83 1.88
C VAL A 95 -5.40 -4.83 1.99
N TYR A 96 -6.61 -4.47 1.53
CA TYR A 96 -7.73 -5.39 1.48
C TYR A 96 -7.43 -6.61 0.59
N ASN A 97 -6.89 -6.38 -0.61
CA ASN A 97 -6.54 -7.47 -1.52
C ASN A 97 -5.42 -8.36 -0.95
N GLN A 98 -4.38 -7.76 -0.35
CA GLN A 98 -3.31 -8.48 0.34
C GLN A 98 -3.87 -9.39 1.45
N SER A 99 -4.80 -8.88 2.24
CA SER A 99 -5.40 -9.64 3.33
C SER A 99 -6.33 -10.75 2.83
N VAL A 100 -7.31 -10.41 1.99
CA VAL A 100 -8.41 -11.31 1.64
C VAL A 100 -8.01 -12.33 0.56
N TYR A 101 -7.23 -11.92 -0.42
CA TYR A 101 -6.80 -12.81 -1.50
C TYR A 101 -5.37 -13.35 -1.32
N GLY A 102 -4.51 -12.60 -0.64
CA GLY A 102 -3.12 -12.98 -0.39
C GLY A 102 -2.85 -13.60 0.98
N GLY A 103 -3.83 -13.61 1.90
CA GLY A 103 -3.65 -14.13 3.26
C GLY A 103 -2.56 -13.39 4.05
N THR A 104 -2.29 -12.12 3.71
CA THR A 104 -1.17 -11.36 4.26
C THR A 104 -1.60 -10.48 5.42
N ASP A 105 -0.96 -10.66 6.57
CA ASP A 105 -1.13 -9.77 7.73
C ASP A 105 -0.46 -8.42 7.47
N THR A 106 -1.19 -7.34 7.65
CA THR A 106 -0.73 -5.98 7.36
C THR A 106 -0.95 -5.04 8.55
N LEU A 107 0.04 -4.21 8.84
CA LEU A 107 -0.06 -3.09 9.78
C LEU A 107 -0.22 -1.78 9.01
N TYR A 108 -1.30 -1.05 9.26
CA TYR A 108 -1.64 0.21 8.62
C TYR A 108 -1.68 1.35 9.63
N PHE A 109 -0.75 2.29 9.54
CA PHE A 109 -0.78 3.54 10.29
C PHE A 109 -1.62 4.57 9.54
N SER A 110 -2.83 4.82 10.03
CA SER A 110 -3.74 5.84 9.51
C SER A 110 -3.59 7.11 10.32
N LEU A 111 -2.85 8.09 9.79
CA LEU A 111 -2.62 9.37 10.47
C LEU A 111 -3.67 10.42 10.11
N GLU A 112 -4.44 10.18 9.05
CA GLU A 112 -5.47 11.09 8.55
C GLU A 112 -6.90 10.62 8.89
N MET A 113 -7.14 9.31 8.85
CA MET A 113 -8.48 8.74 9.02
C MET A 113 -8.62 8.02 10.36
N HIS A 114 -9.80 8.17 11.00
CA HIS A 114 -10.14 7.43 12.20
C HIS A 114 -10.30 5.93 11.94
N TYR A 115 -10.02 5.11 12.95
CA TYR A 115 -10.20 3.66 12.92
C TYR A 115 -11.58 3.23 12.38
N THR A 116 -12.66 3.86 12.86
CA THR A 116 -14.03 3.53 12.43
C THR A 116 -14.27 3.83 10.95
N GLN A 117 -13.59 4.81 10.39
CA GLN A 117 -13.66 5.13 8.96
C GLN A 117 -12.95 4.07 8.12
N CYS A 118 -11.72 3.70 8.49
CA CYS A 118 -10.97 2.64 7.81
C CYS A 118 -11.72 1.31 7.87
N ARG A 119 -12.24 0.93 9.05
CA ARG A 119 -13.05 -0.29 9.23
C ARG A 119 -14.27 -0.30 8.31
N ARG A 120 -15.01 0.81 8.24
CA ARG A 120 -16.18 0.92 7.35
C ARG A 120 -15.78 0.72 5.89
N ILE A 121 -14.67 1.30 5.44
CA ILE A 121 -14.18 1.16 4.07
C ILE A 121 -13.88 -0.31 3.78
N ILE A 122 -13.15 -1.00 4.64
CA ILE A 122 -12.84 -2.43 4.47
C ILE A 122 -14.11 -3.30 4.42
N TYR A 123 -15.09 -3.02 5.27
CA TYR A 123 -16.36 -3.76 5.27
C TYR A 123 -17.19 -3.49 4.01
N VAL A 124 -17.16 -2.26 3.49
CA VAL A 124 -17.79 -1.92 2.20
C VAL A 124 -17.09 -2.66 1.07
N TYR A 125 -15.75 -2.71 1.05
CA TYR A 125 -15.02 -3.48 0.05
C TYR A 125 -15.39 -4.96 0.10
N HIS A 126 -15.50 -5.55 1.29
CA HIS A 126 -15.86 -6.94 1.43
C HIS A 126 -17.33 -7.22 1.07
N SER A 127 -18.21 -6.26 1.22
CA SER A 127 -19.59 -6.38 0.74
C SER A 127 -19.68 -6.53 -0.78
N MET A 128 -18.64 -6.16 -1.52
CA MET A 128 -18.53 -6.35 -2.97
C MET A 128 -17.82 -7.67 -3.34
N HIS A 129 -17.37 -8.48 -2.36
CA HIS A 129 -16.66 -9.71 -2.64
C HIS A 129 -17.50 -10.66 -3.55
N PRO A 130 -16.90 -11.28 -4.58
CA PRO A 130 -17.63 -12.11 -5.57
C PRO A 130 -18.50 -13.20 -4.96
N LYS A 131 -18.08 -13.81 -3.84
CA LYS A 131 -18.84 -14.86 -3.14
C LYS A 131 -20.26 -14.45 -2.72
N PHE A 132 -20.51 -13.16 -2.54
CA PHE A 132 -21.80 -12.61 -2.14
C PHE A 132 -22.67 -12.15 -3.32
N ARG A 133 -22.24 -12.37 -4.55
CA ARG A 133 -22.92 -11.86 -5.74
C ARG A 133 -24.40 -12.25 -5.80
N ASP A 134 -24.69 -13.54 -5.65
CA ASP A 134 -26.06 -14.04 -5.75
C ASP A 134 -26.96 -13.46 -4.65
N LYS A 135 -26.41 -13.29 -3.45
CA LYS A 135 -27.11 -12.65 -2.34
C LYS A 135 -27.38 -11.17 -2.60
N ARG A 136 -26.44 -10.43 -3.17
CA ARG A 136 -26.63 -9.03 -3.57
C ARG A 136 -27.72 -8.90 -4.64
N ILE A 137 -27.75 -9.79 -5.61
CA ILE A 137 -28.79 -9.82 -6.65
C ILE A 137 -30.15 -10.11 -6.02
N ALA A 138 -30.26 -11.12 -5.17
CA ALA A 138 -31.50 -11.49 -4.50
C ALA A 138 -32.08 -10.34 -3.63
N LEU A 139 -31.23 -9.54 -3.02
CA LEU A 139 -31.59 -8.38 -2.20
C LEU A 139 -31.79 -7.08 -3.02
N GLY A 140 -31.62 -7.12 -4.35
CA GLY A 140 -31.71 -5.95 -5.20
C GLY A 140 -30.60 -4.90 -5.01
N ILE A 141 -29.53 -5.26 -4.30
CA ILE A 141 -28.34 -4.40 -4.08
C ILE A 141 -27.54 -4.32 -5.38
N GLN A 142 -27.44 -5.43 -6.11
CA GLN A 142 -26.74 -5.50 -7.40
C GLN A 142 -27.75 -5.78 -8.53
N GLN A 143 -27.64 -5.00 -9.61
CA GLN A 143 -28.43 -5.21 -10.82
C GLN A 143 -27.51 -5.52 -12.00
N GLY A 144 -27.81 -6.61 -12.70
CA GLY A 144 -27.05 -7.02 -13.88
C GLY A 144 -25.61 -7.44 -13.57
N GLN A 145 -24.68 -7.00 -14.42
CA GLN A 145 -23.24 -7.32 -14.33
C GLN A 145 -22.42 -6.29 -13.55
N THR A 146 -23.03 -5.17 -13.17
CA THR A 146 -22.31 -4.09 -12.47
C THR A 146 -22.05 -4.50 -11.02
N ASP A 147 -20.79 -4.50 -10.61
CA ASP A 147 -20.42 -4.77 -9.24
C ASP A 147 -20.95 -3.69 -8.30
N ALA A 148 -21.62 -4.12 -7.26
CA ALA A 148 -22.20 -3.27 -6.24
C ALA A 148 -21.91 -3.81 -4.84
N GLY A 149 -22.10 -2.99 -3.83
CA GLY A 149 -21.95 -3.34 -2.42
C GLY A 149 -22.95 -2.57 -1.57
N ILE A 150 -22.75 -2.56 -0.28
CA ILE A 150 -23.52 -1.71 0.62
C ILE A 150 -23.08 -0.25 0.47
N ASP A 151 -24.04 0.64 0.31
CA ASP A 151 -23.80 2.08 0.23
C ASP A 151 -23.14 2.60 1.52
N PRO A 152 -21.89 3.11 1.45
CA PRO A 152 -21.18 3.64 2.60
C PRO A 152 -21.90 4.79 3.30
N ASP A 153 -22.72 5.54 2.59
CA ASP A 153 -23.52 6.64 3.14
C ASP A 153 -24.67 6.13 4.00
N LYS A 154 -25.30 5.02 3.62
CA LYS A 154 -26.33 4.37 4.46
C LYS A 154 -25.74 3.88 5.80
N ILE A 155 -24.53 3.30 5.75
CA ILE A 155 -23.83 2.91 6.98
C ILE A 155 -23.55 4.14 7.85
N LYS A 156 -23.02 5.21 7.25
CA LYS A 156 -22.66 6.45 7.94
C LYS A 156 -23.88 7.14 8.59
N LYS A 157 -25.02 7.09 7.91
CA LYS A 157 -26.28 7.70 8.38
C LYS A 157 -27.12 6.78 9.25
N GLY A 158 -26.76 5.49 9.40
CA GLY A 158 -27.54 4.51 10.16
C GLY A 158 -28.88 4.15 9.50
N THR A 159 -28.97 4.21 8.17
CA THR A 159 -30.22 4.03 7.41
C THR A 159 -30.27 2.73 6.61
N LEU A 160 -29.51 1.72 7.01
CA LEU A 160 -29.60 0.38 6.41
C LEU A 160 -31.00 -0.22 6.67
N THR A 161 -31.57 -0.85 5.65
CA THR A 161 -32.77 -1.69 5.79
C THR A 161 -32.44 -2.95 6.62
N GLU A 162 -33.45 -3.70 7.09
CA GLU A 162 -33.20 -4.96 7.81
C GLU A 162 -32.49 -5.99 6.92
N ASP A 163 -32.80 -6.07 5.64
CA ASP A 163 -32.14 -6.94 4.68
C ASP A 163 -30.67 -6.56 4.48
N GLU A 164 -30.39 -5.26 4.33
CA GLU A 164 -29.02 -4.74 4.23
C GLU A 164 -28.23 -4.97 5.54
N ARG A 165 -28.87 -4.84 6.69
CA ARG A 165 -28.25 -5.14 7.99
C ARG A 165 -27.95 -6.62 8.13
N SER A 166 -28.89 -7.49 7.73
CA SER A 166 -28.65 -8.94 7.70
C SER A 166 -27.50 -9.29 6.79
N TYR A 167 -27.47 -8.70 5.60
CA TYR A 167 -26.38 -8.89 4.65
C TYR A 167 -25.03 -8.44 5.23
N MET A 168 -24.98 -7.28 5.88
CA MET A 168 -23.76 -6.81 6.52
C MET A 168 -23.27 -7.70 7.67
N ARG A 169 -24.20 -8.36 8.41
CA ARG A 169 -23.80 -9.38 9.41
C ARG A 169 -23.04 -10.53 8.75
N ASP A 170 -23.55 -11.05 7.63
CA ASP A 170 -22.85 -12.14 6.92
C ASP A 170 -21.48 -11.69 6.38
N VAL A 171 -21.38 -10.46 5.87
CA VAL A 171 -20.13 -9.87 5.39
C VAL A 171 -19.10 -9.78 6.52
N ILE A 172 -19.53 -9.31 7.71
CA ILE A 172 -18.64 -9.19 8.87
C ILE A 172 -18.26 -10.57 9.42
N GLU A 173 -19.23 -11.48 9.53
CA GLU A 173 -19.00 -12.84 9.99
C GLU A 173 -18.02 -13.59 9.08
N ASP A 174 -18.08 -13.35 7.79
CA ASP A 174 -17.15 -13.96 6.84
C ASP A 174 -15.71 -13.45 7.04
N LEU A 175 -15.52 -12.14 7.23
CA LEU A 175 -14.19 -11.58 7.54
C LEU A 175 -13.65 -12.17 8.84
N ASP A 176 -14.48 -12.24 9.89
CA ASP A 176 -14.08 -12.78 11.19
C ASP A 176 -13.73 -14.27 11.12
N ASN A 177 -14.53 -15.05 10.40
CA ASN A 177 -14.32 -16.49 10.23
C ASN A 177 -13.11 -16.75 9.33
N GLY A 178 -12.96 -15.99 8.23
CA GLY A 178 -11.81 -16.11 7.32
C GLY A 178 -10.50 -15.84 8.05
N MET A 179 -10.43 -14.80 8.89
CA MET A 179 -9.28 -14.50 9.71
C MET A 179 -9.00 -15.59 10.76
N LYS A 180 -10.02 -16.06 11.50
CA LYS A 180 -9.86 -17.12 12.51
C LYS A 180 -9.38 -18.45 11.92
N GLN A 181 -9.80 -18.75 10.70
CA GLN A 181 -9.42 -19.98 9.98
C GLN A 181 -8.08 -19.87 9.25
N GLY A 182 -7.46 -18.69 9.23
CA GLY A 182 -6.22 -18.42 8.49
C GLY A 182 -6.40 -18.32 6.98
N ASN A 183 -7.64 -18.20 6.49
CA ASN A 183 -7.93 -18.01 5.07
C ASN A 183 -7.68 -16.56 4.64
N TYR A 184 -7.87 -15.61 5.57
CA TYR A 184 -7.60 -14.19 5.38
C TYR A 184 -6.51 -13.74 6.33
N GLY A 185 -5.63 -12.87 5.86
CA GLY A 185 -4.69 -12.16 6.72
C GLY A 185 -5.39 -11.09 7.56
N SER A 186 -4.78 -10.68 8.64
CA SER A 186 -5.28 -9.60 9.49
C SER A 186 -4.93 -8.22 8.90
N ILE A 187 -5.81 -7.24 9.15
CA ILE A 187 -5.52 -5.82 8.91
C ILE A 187 -5.54 -5.12 10.27
N HIS A 188 -4.36 -4.83 10.78
CA HIS A 188 -4.23 -4.07 12.02
C HIS A 188 -4.09 -2.58 11.71
N ILE A 189 -5.00 -1.76 12.22
CA ILE A 189 -5.02 -0.31 11.98
C ILE A 189 -4.64 0.42 13.26
N GLU A 190 -3.51 1.11 13.22
CA GLU A 190 -3.08 2.08 14.21
C GLU A 190 -3.46 3.48 13.76
N VAL A 191 -4.01 4.29 14.66
CA VAL A 191 -4.35 5.69 14.37
C VAL A 191 -3.48 6.63 15.20
N ALA A 192 -3.26 7.83 14.71
CA ALA A 192 -2.59 8.86 15.50
C ALA A 192 -3.41 9.15 16.77
N ASP A 193 -2.75 9.11 17.91
CA ASP A 193 -3.34 9.53 19.16
C ASP A 193 -3.33 11.07 19.20
N PRO A 194 -4.49 11.74 19.30
CA PRO A 194 -4.56 13.20 19.37
C PRO A 194 -3.78 13.81 20.53
N ASP A 195 -3.57 13.03 21.60
CA ASP A 195 -2.80 13.43 22.78
C ASP A 195 -1.29 13.26 22.63
N VAL A 196 -0.83 12.57 21.58
CA VAL A 196 0.59 12.44 21.22
C VAL A 196 0.96 13.53 20.24
N LEU A 197 1.60 14.58 20.75
CA LEU A 197 1.96 15.79 19.97
C LEU A 197 2.91 15.50 18.81
N ASP A 198 3.80 14.49 18.92
CA ASP A 198 4.83 14.19 17.95
C ASP A 198 4.80 12.73 17.51
N PHE A 199 4.13 12.46 16.41
CA PHE A 199 4.09 11.12 15.81
C PHE A 199 5.28 10.95 14.86
N THR A 200 6.44 10.57 15.44
CA THR A 200 7.68 10.40 14.69
C THR A 200 7.82 9.00 14.07
N VAL A 201 8.72 8.82 13.09
CA VAL A 201 9.05 7.49 12.55
C VAL A 201 9.55 6.54 13.65
N GLU A 202 10.23 7.05 14.67
CA GLU A 202 10.68 6.26 15.81
C GLU A 202 9.50 5.70 16.62
N ASN A 203 8.47 6.52 16.84
CA ASN A 203 7.24 6.08 17.50
C ASN A 203 6.50 5.03 16.65
N ILE A 204 6.40 5.25 15.33
CA ILE A 204 5.86 4.28 14.38
C ILE A 204 6.60 2.95 14.49
N ARG A 205 7.92 2.98 14.41
CA ARG A 205 8.77 1.79 14.50
C ARG A 205 8.59 1.07 15.84
N THR A 206 8.63 1.78 16.94
CA THR A 206 8.49 1.21 18.29
C THR A 206 7.12 0.52 18.45
N ARG A 207 6.04 1.18 18.03
CA ARG A 207 4.69 0.59 18.07
C ARG A 207 4.61 -0.65 17.18
N ALA A 208 5.18 -0.58 15.97
CA ALA A 208 5.21 -1.70 15.04
C ALA A 208 5.98 -2.89 15.62
N GLU A 209 7.16 -2.67 16.22
CA GLU A 209 7.96 -3.74 16.84
C GLU A 209 7.24 -4.38 18.05
N LEU A 210 6.59 -3.59 18.88
CA LEU A 210 5.77 -4.10 20.00
C LEU A 210 4.58 -4.93 19.52
N LEU A 211 3.92 -4.50 18.47
CA LEU A 211 2.80 -5.24 17.89
C LEU A 211 3.30 -6.53 17.22
N TYR A 212 4.41 -6.46 16.50
CA TYR A 212 5.00 -7.61 15.81
C TYR A 212 5.31 -8.78 16.75
N GLN A 213 5.72 -8.47 17.99
CA GLN A 213 5.96 -9.51 19.02
C GLN A 213 4.67 -10.25 19.44
N LYS A 214 3.51 -9.61 19.30
CA LYS A 214 2.21 -10.19 19.71
C LYS A 214 1.47 -10.80 18.53
N ALA A 215 1.50 -10.13 17.39
CA ALA A 215 0.81 -10.47 16.17
C ALA A 215 1.72 -10.10 14.98
N PRO A 216 2.57 -11.03 14.52
CA PRO A 216 3.45 -10.77 13.39
C PRO A 216 2.68 -10.37 12.14
N PHE A 217 3.21 -9.40 11.42
CA PHE A 217 2.68 -8.93 10.14
C PHE A 217 3.79 -8.90 9.09
N LYS A 218 3.42 -8.88 7.81
CA LYS A 218 4.37 -8.98 6.70
C LYS A 218 4.61 -7.66 5.98
N MET A 219 3.74 -6.67 6.17
CA MET A 219 3.83 -5.37 5.51
C MET A 219 3.41 -4.25 6.45
N MET A 220 4.03 -3.09 6.32
CA MET A 220 3.67 -1.87 7.04
C MET A 220 3.30 -0.76 6.05
N VAL A 221 2.18 -0.08 6.31
CA VAL A 221 1.72 1.08 5.53
C VAL A 221 1.69 2.32 6.42
N VAL A 222 2.12 3.46 5.89
CA VAL A 222 2.09 4.77 6.58
C VAL A 222 1.31 5.78 5.73
N ASP A 223 0.12 6.16 6.17
CA ASP A 223 -0.78 7.11 5.50
C ASP A 223 -0.93 8.39 6.35
N HIS A 224 -0.22 9.49 6.05
CA HIS A 224 0.83 9.66 5.04
C HIS A 224 2.02 10.46 5.61
N ALA A 225 3.12 10.52 4.86
CA ALA A 225 4.41 11.10 5.30
C ALA A 225 4.32 12.55 5.82
N LEU A 226 3.44 13.40 5.27
CA LEU A 226 3.27 14.80 5.70
C LEU A 226 2.76 14.95 7.14
N LEU A 227 2.12 13.93 7.68
CA LEU A 227 1.60 13.95 9.05
C LEU A 227 2.58 13.35 10.06
N VAL A 228 3.67 12.77 9.58
CA VAL A 228 4.74 12.26 10.44
C VAL A 228 5.64 13.43 10.85
N SER A 229 5.92 13.53 12.14
CA SER A 229 6.82 14.54 12.69
C SER A 229 8.28 14.15 12.53
N PRO A 230 9.21 15.09 12.24
CA PRO A 230 10.64 14.83 12.26
C PRO A 230 11.11 14.64 13.70
N ARG A 231 12.24 13.95 13.91
CA ARG A 231 12.83 13.75 15.24
C ARG A 231 13.22 15.08 15.93
N LYS A 232 13.66 16.03 15.12
CA LYS A 232 14.06 17.37 15.57
C LYS A 232 13.24 18.39 14.80
N TRP A 233 12.99 19.52 15.46
CA TRP A 233 12.35 20.61 14.77
C TRP A 233 13.16 21.05 13.55
N VAL A 234 12.52 21.12 12.40
CA VAL A 234 13.10 21.54 11.12
C VAL A 234 12.18 22.58 10.51
N ALA A 235 12.73 23.73 10.14
CA ALA A 235 11.94 24.85 9.61
C ALA A 235 11.38 24.58 8.20
N SER A 236 12.11 23.80 7.39
CA SER A 236 11.78 23.50 6.01
C SER A 236 10.92 22.25 5.92
N THR A 237 9.77 22.33 5.24
CA THR A 237 8.93 21.17 4.91
C THR A 237 9.70 20.14 4.09
N THR A 238 10.57 20.58 3.18
CA THR A 238 11.44 19.73 2.38
C THR A 238 12.37 18.89 3.25
N ASP A 239 13.08 19.53 4.19
CA ASP A 239 14.03 18.83 5.06
C ASP A 239 13.32 17.88 6.01
N ARG A 240 12.14 18.29 6.51
CA ARG A 240 11.26 17.44 7.31
C ARG A 240 10.89 16.16 6.56
N LEU A 241 10.40 16.27 5.34
CA LEU A 241 9.99 15.11 4.55
C LEU A 241 11.18 14.24 4.16
N ASN A 242 12.33 14.84 3.83
CA ASN A 242 13.55 14.10 3.56
C ASN A 242 14.01 13.29 4.78
N GLU A 243 13.91 13.84 6.00
CA GLU A 243 14.21 13.09 7.23
C GLU A 243 13.23 11.93 7.43
N VAL A 244 11.93 12.17 7.30
CA VAL A 244 10.89 11.13 7.42
C VAL A 244 11.11 9.98 6.44
N ILE A 245 11.34 10.27 5.17
CA ILE A 245 11.58 9.23 4.15
C ILE A 245 12.85 8.42 4.45
N ARG A 246 13.93 9.10 4.83
CA ARG A 246 15.19 8.43 5.21
C ARG A 246 15.01 7.53 6.42
N ASP A 247 14.26 7.97 7.42
CA ASP A 247 14.03 7.20 8.63
C ASP A 247 13.04 6.04 8.38
N LEU A 248 12.06 6.18 7.46
CA LEU A 248 11.24 5.06 7.00
C LEU A 248 12.07 4.02 6.24
N LYS A 249 13.03 4.45 5.39
CA LYS A 249 13.98 3.51 4.76
C LYS A 249 14.84 2.77 5.78
N LYS A 250 15.37 3.46 6.79
CA LYS A 250 16.09 2.81 7.89
C LYS A 250 15.20 1.82 8.66
N THR A 251 13.92 2.15 8.83
CA THR A 251 12.96 1.25 9.46
C THR A 251 12.74 0.02 8.60
N SER A 252 12.56 0.17 7.28
CA SER A 252 12.42 -0.98 6.40
C SER A 252 13.63 -1.93 6.44
N LEU A 253 14.83 -1.37 6.54
CA LEU A 253 16.08 -2.15 6.63
C LEU A 253 16.29 -2.81 7.98
N GLY A 254 16.06 -2.07 9.07
CA GLY A 254 16.45 -2.47 10.43
C GLY A 254 15.32 -3.06 11.28
N PHE A 255 14.10 -3.22 10.76
CA PHE A 255 12.97 -3.78 11.49
C PHE A 255 13.27 -5.23 11.94
N ASN A 256 12.73 -5.61 13.10
CA ASN A 256 12.89 -6.94 13.68
C ASN A 256 14.35 -7.43 13.63
N ARG A 257 15.26 -6.71 14.30
CA ARG A 257 16.69 -7.07 14.41
C ARG A 257 17.42 -7.18 13.05
N GLY A 258 17.00 -6.41 12.05
CA GLY A 258 17.64 -6.37 10.74
C GLY A 258 17.08 -7.37 9.71
N GLU A 259 16.05 -8.13 10.04
CA GLU A 259 15.33 -8.93 9.05
C GLU A 259 14.66 -8.05 8.00
N GLY A 260 14.25 -6.85 8.41
CA GLY A 260 13.58 -5.89 7.57
C GLY A 260 12.10 -6.18 7.35
N ILE A 261 11.41 -5.19 6.79
CA ILE A 261 9.99 -5.27 6.44
C ILE A 261 9.71 -4.39 5.21
N PRO A 262 8.80 -4.78 4.29
CA PRO A 262 8.32 -3.86 3.27
C PRO A 262 7.54 -2.70 3.92
N VAL A 263 7.86 -1.48 3.52
CA VAL A 263 7.16 -0.26 3.97
C VAL A 263 6.56 0.44 2.78
N LEU A 264 5.24 0.60 2.75
CA LEU A 264 4.53 1.46 1.80
C LEU A 264 4.23 2.80 2.47
N CYS A 265 4.79 3.88 1.96
CA CYS A 265 4.53 5.23 2.44
C CYS A 265 3.71 6.02 1.42
N LEU A 266 2.60 6.61 1.85
CA LEU A 266 1.81 7.49 1.01
C LEU A 266 2.41 8.89 1.03
N PHE A 267 2.52 9.49 -0.15
CA PHE A 267 3.17 10.77 -0.35
C PHE A 267 2.26 11.76 -1.11
N GLN A 268 2.22 13.00 -0.65
CA GLN A 268 1.41 14.02 -1.31
C GLN A 268 2.24 14.81 -2.32
N ILE A 269 1.74 14.89 -3.55
CA ILE A 269 2.29 15.72 -4.62
C ILE A 269 1.93 17.20 -4.39
N SER A 270 2.84 18.11 -4.72
CA SER A 270 2.63 19.54 -4.60
C SER A 270 1.60 20.08 -5.60
N ARG A 271 1.12 21.30 -5.35
CA ARG A 271 0.21 21.99 -6.28
C ARG A 271 0.88 22.30 -7.63
N GLU A 272 2.16 22.60 -7.63
CA GLU A 272 2.95 22.84 -8.84
C GLU A 272 3.07 21.54 -9.65
N GLY A 273 3.36 20.41 -8.97
CA GLY A 273 3.41 19.09 -9.58
C GLY A 273 2.06 18.68 -10.19
N TYR A 274 0.97 18.95 -9.48
CA TYR A 274 -0.38 18.72 -10.01
C TYR A 274 -0.64 19.53 -11.29
N LYS A 275 -0.41 20.85 -11.28
CA LYS A 275 -0.61 21.72 -12.45
C LYS A 275 0.25 21.32 -13.64
N SER A 276 1.45 20.84 -13.40
CA SER A 276 2.34 20.32 -14.44
C SER A 276 1.79 19.03 -15.06
N ALA A 277 1.36 18.09 -14.20
CA ALA A 277 0.79 16.83 -14.65
C ALA A 277 -0.53 17.02 -15.41
N GLU A 278 -1.39 17.93 -14.94
CA GLU A 278 -2.66 18.27 -15.60
C GLU A 278 -2.44 18.71 -17.06
N LYS A 279 -1.42 19.54 -17.32
CA LYS A 279 -1.03 19.95 -18.68
C LYS A 279 -0.44 18.81 -19.53
N ASN A 280 0.03 17.77 -18.88
CA ASN A 280 0.66 16.60 -19.50
C ASN A 280 -0.25 15.36 -19.48
N GLY A 281 -1.57 15.53 -19.56
CA GLY A 281 -2.54 14.42 -19.60
C GLY A 281 -2.54 13.56 -18.34
N GLY A 282 -2.28 14.18 -17.18
CA GLY A 282 -2.26 13.49 -15.89
C GLY A 282 -0.99 12.67 -15.64
N SER A 283 0.11 12.95 -16.32
CA SER A 283 1.35 12.23 -16.14
C SER A 283 2.28 12.99 -15.19
N TYR A 284 2.64 12.32 -14.09
CA TYR A 284 3.63 12.83 -13.13
C TYR A 284 5.05 12.43 -13.52
N ASN A 285 6.01 13.10 -12.93
CA ASN A 285 7.41 12.71 -12.92
C ASN A 285 8.00 12.88 -11.50
N LEU A 286 9.20 12.38 -11.27
CA LEU A 286 9.85 12.43 -9.95
C LEU A 286 10.04 13.86 -9.42
N THR A 287 10.25 14.84 -10.29
CA THR A 287 10.43 16.25 -9.87
C THR A 287 9.15 16.85 -9.28
N HIS A 288 7.98 16.26 -9.56
CA HIS A 288 6.70 16.66 -8.97
C HIS A 288 6.53 16.25 -7.50
N LEU A 289 7.39 15.33 -7.02
CA LEU A 289 7.54 15.00 -5.60
C LEU A 289 8.31 16.12 -4.86
N SER A 290 7.98 17.37 -5.14
CA SER A 290 8.79 18.58 -4.96
C SER A 290 9.22 18.96 -3.54
N TYR A 291 9.09 18.12 -2.58
CA TYR A 291 9.64 18.32 -1.24
C TYR A 291 10.53 17.17 -0.79
N ALA A 292 10.84 16.19 -1.66
CA ALA A 292 11.55 15.01 -1.24
C ALA A 292 12.51 14.46 -2.31
N ASN A 293 13.66 15.14 -2.49
CA ASN A 293 14.80 14.53 -3.21
C ASN A 293 15.17 13.16 -2.60
N GLU A 294 14.85 12.97 -1.32
CA GLU A 294 15.13 11.73 -0.62
C GLU A 294 14.18 10.60 -1.08
N ALA A 295 12.96 10.90 -1.50
CA ALA A 295 12.07 9.89 -2.10
C ALA A 295 12.68 9.30 -3.37
N GLU A 296 13.29 10.14 -4.21
CA GLU A 296 14.03 9.69 -5.38
C GLU A 296 15.25 8.83 -5.02
N ARG A 297 15.96 9.15 -3.93
CA ARG A 297 17.17 8.43 -3.53
C ARG A 297 16.88 7.15 -2.77
N SER A 298 15.97 7.20 -1.81
CA SER A 298 15.77 6.13 -0.82
C SER A 298 14.66 5.15 -1.16
N ALA A 299 13.64 5.55 -1.94
CA ALA A 299 12.61 4.62 -2.36
C ALA A 299 13.14 3.61 -3.39
N ASP A 300 12.71 2.37 -3.27
CA ASP A 300 13.02 1.31 -4.22
C ASP A 300 12.03 1.34 -5.38
N LEU A 301 10.77 1.72 -5.10
CA LEU A 301 9.74 1.93 -6.11
C LEU A 301 8.93 3.19 -5.78
N VAL A 302 8.56 3.95 -6.79
CA VAL A 302 7.63 5.08 -6.68
C VAL A 302 6.52 4.89 -7.71
N ILE A 303 5.30 4.76 -7.22
CA ILE A 303 4.08 4.67 -8.02
C ILE A 303 3.28 5.96 -7.82
N SER A 304 2.63 6.45 -8.86
CA SER A 304 1.68 7.55 -8.72
C SER A 304 0.28 7.16 -9.17
N SER A 305 -0.73 7.83 -8.58
CA SER A 305 -2.11 7.74 -9.03
C SER A 305 -2.64 9.11 -9.47
N TRP A 306 -3.31 9.14 -10.62
CA TRP A 306 -3.97 10.32 -11.16
C TRP A 306 -5.48 10.08 -11.26
N TYR A 307 -6.26 11.02 -10.70
CA TYR A 307 -7.72 11.03 -10.73
C TYR A 307 -8.22 12.45 -11.02
N GLY A 308 -7.83 13.00 -12.19
CA GLY A 308 -8.29 14.29 -12.69
C GLY A 308 -9.70 14.20 -13.27
N ASP A 309 -10.21 15.34 -13.78
CA ASP A 309 -11.60 15.43 -14.26
C ASP A 309 -11.88 14.46 -15.40
N ASP A 310 -10.94 14.29 -16.33
CA ASP A 310 -11.00 13.31 -17.43
C ASP A 310 -11.21 11.87 -16.95
N LYS A 311 -10.58 11.50 -15.83
CA LYS A 311 -10.69 10.17 -15.22
C LYS A 311 -11.94 10.03 -14.38
N ARG A 312 -12.35 11.10 -13.68
CA ARG A 312 -13.56 11.13 -12.85
C ARG A 312 -14.81 10.87 -13.66
N GLU A 313 -14.94 11.52 -14.83
CA GLU A 313 -16.08 11.33 -15.73
C GLU A 313 -16.26 9.88 -16.18
N ASN A 314 -15.15 9.14 -16.31
CA ASN A 314 -15.14 7.74 -16.74
C ASN A 314 -15.00 6.74 -15.60
N SER A 315 -14.99 7.19 -14.34
CA SER A 315 -14.71 6.34 -13.15
C SER A 315 -13.42 5.53 -13.28
N LEU A 316 -12.35 6.17 -13.76
CA LEU A 316 -11.03 5.59 -13.95
C LEU A 316 -10.01 6.24 -13.04
N VAL A 317 -9.00 5.49 -12.64
CA VAL A 317 -7.79 6.00 -12.00
C VAL A 317 -6.58 5.52 -12.79
N LYS A 318 -5.67 6.44 -13.12
CA LYS A 318 -4.43 6.10 -13.84
C LYS A 318 -3.30 5.88 -12.86
N TYR A 319 -2.56 4.77 -13.04
CA TYR A 319 -1.34 4.46 -12.32
C TYR A 319 -0.12 4.58 -13.21
N GLN A 320 1.00 5.03 -12.63
CA GLN A 320 2.28 5.17 -13.32
C GLN A 320 3.43 4.73 -12.42
N CYS A 321 4.41 4.07 -12.99
CA CYS A 321 5.70 3.82 -12.35
C CYS A 321 6.63 5.02 -12.59
N LEU A 322 6.91 5.81 -11.54
CA LEU A 322 7.82 6.95 -11.64
C LEU A 322 9.28 6.56 -11.42
N LYS A 323 9.52 5.50 -10.66
CA LYS A 323 10.83 4.94 -10.36
C LYS A 323 10.72 3.47 -10.04
N SER A 324 11.67 2.69 -10.53
CA SER A 324 11.96 1.34 -10.08
C SER A 324 13.48 1.16 -9.99
N ARG A 325 13.98 0.58 -8.88
CA ARG A 325 15.42 0.35 -8.67
C ARG A 325 15.87 -0.97 -9.26
N ASP A 326 15.20 -2.05 -8.90
CA ASP A 326 15.65 -3.42 -9.17
C ASP A 326 14.69 -4.21 -10.08
N GLN A 327 13.58 -3.58 -10.49
CA GLN A 327 12.54 -4.20 -11.30
C GLN A 327 12.31 -3.40 -12.57
N ALA A 328 11.77 -4.04 -13.60
CA ALA A 328 11.35 -3.32 -14.79
C ALA A 328 10.19 -2.35 -14.45
N PRO A 329 10.28 -1.07 -14.85
CA PRO A 329 9.14 -0.17 -14.67
C PRO A 329 7.96 -0.67 -15.51
N PHE A 330 6.76 -0.63 -14.95
CA PHE A 330 5.54 -0.91 -15.71
C PHE A 330 5.08 0.35 -16.47
N GLU A 331 4.40 0.13 -17.59
CA GLU A 331 3.76 1.21 -18.35
C GLU A 331 2.54 1.77 -17.61
N GLU A 332 2.20 3.04 -17.87
CA GLU A 332 1.00 3.64 -17.29
C GLU A 332 -0.27 2.92 -17.76
N PHE A 333 -1.22 2.75 -16.87
CA PHE A 333 -2.48 2.08 -17.13
C PHE A 333 -3.63 2.66 -16.33
N ASP A 334 -4.85 2.39 -16.78
CA ASP A 334 -6.08 2.78 -16.10
C ASP A 334 -6.68 1.59 -15.34
N ALA A 335 -7.19 1.85 -14.14
CA ALA A 335 -8.02 0.94 -13.37
C ALA A 335 -9.40 1.55 -13.15
N GLN A 336 -10.42 0.71 -13.02
CA GLN A 336 -11.78 1.17 -12.80
C GLN A 336 -12.05 1.38 -11.31
N ILE A 337 -12.74 2.48 -10.97
CA ILE A 337 -13.22 2.70 -9.61
C ILE A 337 -14.75 2.54 -9.55
N ALA A 338 -15.23 1.69 -8.67
CA ALA A 338 -16.66 1.49 -8.42
C ALA A 338 -17.16 2.49 -7.36
N TRP A 339 -17.80 3.56 -7.81
CA TRP A 339 -18.48 4.51 -6.95
C TRP A 339 -19.91 4.06 -6.61
N PRO A 340 -20.42 4.35 -5.40
CA PRO A 340 -19.82 5.15 -4.31
C PRO A 340 -18.91 4.36 -3.36
N TYR A 341 -18.61 3.11 -3.65
CA TYR A 341 -17.93 2.18 -2.74
C TYR A 341 -16.44 2.48 -2.57
N GLY A 342 -15.80 3.09 -3.57
CA GLY A 342 -14.37 3.35 -3.60
C GLY A 342 -13.52 2.10 -3.88
N ARG A 343 -14.16 1.02 -4.37
CA ARG A 343 -13.45 -0.20 -4.76
C ARG A 343 -12.75 0.01 -6.11
N ILE A 344 -11.44 -0.22 -6.15
CA ILE A 344 -10.65 -0.14 -7.38
C ILE A 344 -10.48 -1.56 -7.90
N LEU A 345 -10.83 -1.74 -9.17
CA LEU A 345 -10.84 -3.02 -9.87
C LEU A 345 -9.91 -2.93 -11.08
N ASP A 346 -9.20 -4.01 -11.33
CA ASP A 346 -8.38 -4.11 -12.54
C ASP A 346 -9.27 -4.11 -13.79
N MET A 347 -8.73 -3.57 -14.87
CA MET A 347 -9.41 -3.59 -16.17
C MET A 347 -8.80 -4.71 -17.02
N PRO A 348 -9.63 -5.53 -17.69
CA PRO A 348 -9.11 -6.51 -18.64
C PRO A 348 -8.19 -5.85 -19.66
N LEU A 349 -7.04 -6.46 -19.95
CA LEU A 349 -6.00 -5.93 -20.85
C LEU A 349 -6.54 -5.46 -22.20
N GLN A 350 -7.56 -6.10 -22.74
CA GLN A 350 -8.23 -5.71 -23.99
C GLN A 350 -8.88 -4.32 -23.97
N PHE A 351 -9.15 -3.75 -22.79
CA PHE A 351 -9.69 -2.39 -22.64
C PHE A 351 -8.63 -1.35 -22.31
N GLN A 352 -7.40 -1.76 -22.02
CA GLN A 352 -6.29 -0.86 -21.68
C GLN A 352 -5.60 -0.27 -22.92
N THR A 353 -5.81 -0.84 -24.12
CA THR A 353 -5.07 -0.51 -25.35
C THR A 353 -5.57 0.72 -26.12
N ASN A 354 -6.61 1.44 -25.68
CA ASN A 354 -7.19 2.55 -26.43
C ASN A 354 -6.75 3.96 -26.01
N THR A 355 -5.76 4.10 -25.12
CA THR A 355 -5.20 5.42 -24.79
C THR A 355 -3.79 5.57 -25.36
N SER A 356 -3.74 6.09 -26.61
CA SER A 356 -2.60 6.79 -27.24
C SER A 356 -1.27 6.06 -27.39
N TYR A 357 -1.19 5.07 -28.28
CA TYR A 357 0.07 4.82 -28.98
C TYR A 357 0.21 5.75 -30.20
N LYS A 358 0.80 6.92 -29.99
CA LYS A 358 1.59 7.59 -31.02
C LYS A 358 3.07 7.35 -30.73
N SER A 359 3.52 6.11 -30.92
CA SER A 359 4.94 5.86 -31.04
C SER A 359 5.40 6.25 -32.45
N LYS A 360 6.33 7.18 -32.51
CA LYS A 360 7.12 7.42 -33.72
C LYS A 360 7.97 6.17 -33.99
N GLY A 361 7.59 5.44 -35.07
CA GLY A 361 8.51 4.69 -35.88
C GLY A 361 8.90 3.30 -35.42
N LYS A 362 8.13 2.30 -35.86
CA LYS A 362 8.55 1.18 -36.70
C LYS A 362 7.31 0.32 -36.98
N LYS A 363 6.98 0.12 -38.25
CA LYS A 363 5.96 -0.84 -38.67
C LYS A 363 6.45 -2.23 -38.27
N THR A 364 5.77 -2.87 -37.35
CA THR A 364 5.75 -4.33 -37.18
C THR A 364 4.53 -4.83 -37.91
N GLU A 365 4.68 -5.74 -38.82
CA GLU A 365 3.62 -6.41 -39.54
C GLU A 365 2.74 -7.16 -38.51
N VAL A 366 1.46 -6.93 -38.59
CA VAL A 366 0.45 -7.61 -37.77
C VAL A 366 0.08 -8.89 -38.53
N PHE A 367 0.36 -10.05 -37.98
CA PHE A 367 -0.17 -11.31 -38.46
C PHE A 367 -1.60 -11.45 -37.95
N ASP A 368 -2.54 -11.52 -38.88
CA ASP A 368 -3.99 -11.60 -38.59
C ASP A 368 -4.48 -13.02 -38.21
N ASP A 369 -3.59 -14.04 -38.24
CA ASP A 369 -3.95 -15.40 -37.83
C ASP A 369 -2.76 -16.12 -37.16
N PRO A 370 -2.96 -16.77 -35.98
CA PRO A 370 -1.93 -17.55 -35.31
C PRO A 370 -1.47 -18.80 -36.10
N LEU A 371 -2.17 -19.19 -37.17
CA LEU A 371 -1.83 -20.35 -38.00
C LEU A 371 -0.83 -20.02 -39.12
N ASP A 372 -0.67 -18.76 -39.51
CA ASP A 372 0.28 -18.34 -40.51
C ASP A 372 1.75 -18.35 -40.02
N ALA A 373 1.97 -18.32 -38.72
CA ALA A 373 3.29 -18.37 -38.09
C ALA A 373 3.95 -19.77 -38.09
N LEU A 374 3.23 -20.82 -38.50
CA LEU A 374 3.69 -22.22 -38.44
C LEU A 374 4.08 -22.76 -39.84
N MET A 375 3.94 -21.99 -40.92
CA MET A 375 4.21 -22.46 -42.26
C MET A 375 5.58 -22.02 -42.82
N ASP A 376 6.35 -21.20 -42.09
CA ASP A 376 7.68 -20.73 -42.48
C ASP A 376 8.82 -21.25 -41.58
N LEU A 377 8.65 -22.43 -40.98
CA LEU A 377 9.71 -23.15 -40.24
C LEU A 377 10.10 -24.45 -40.96
#